data_ea05dd08b4aca34e944523e2c7b9e325
#
_entry.id   ea05dd08b4aca34e944523e2c7b9e325
#
_cell.length_a   1.000
_cell.length_b   1.000
_cell.length_c   1.000
_cell.angle_alpha   90.00
_cell.angle_beta   90.00
_cell.angle_gamma   90.00
#
_symmetry.space_group_name_H-M   'P 1'
#
loop_
_entity.id
_entity.type
_entity.pdbx_description
1 polymer ?
#
loop_
_entity_poly.entity_id
_entity_poly.type
_entity_poly.pdbx_seq_one_letter_code
_entity_poly.pdbx_strand_id
1 'polypeptide(L)'
;MMRPGAWTAAALLAAACVVIPPRAPAQTPGASVADSEWPSYGNDAGGARYSEAAQIDRTNVARLRVAWTYRTGALGRGGPLDRKAAFEATPILVDGTLFLSTPYNHVIALDPRTGAKRWEYSARLDLSHGYSEVTSRGVSAWRDPSAAPGAPCRVRIFMGTLDARLIALDAESGTPCAEFGAAGQVNLTRDVDLRDLGSYQVTSPPAVSGDVVIVGSAIGDNRAVDVERGIVRGFDARSGALRWTWDPIPWGRQTTPRTGAANAWSTLSVDEARGLVYVPTGSASPDYAGGVRRGDNRWANSVVALRAATGELAWGFQVVHHDLWDYDVASQPTLLTWRDGTPAVAITTKMGRVFVLDRVTGAPLIPVEERAVPPSDVPGELAWPTQPFSGISVVPEALRAEDAWGTSDRDRAWCRDKIAAARSEGIFTPPSLRGTIVFPGNVGGVNWGSAAWDPVRHLLVMNTNRLATLVRLIPQERLALEAQEGTVQDRIRAELALQAGTPYAMRRAPLLSPGGTPCNPPPWGTVVAVDLYSGRTVWDVPLGSVVSGLWKPLLVRLFRPALLTAGSPNLGGPIVTA
;
A
#
# COMPACT_ATOMS: atom_id res chain seq x y z
N MET A 1 19.79 -60.02 89.53
CA MET A 1 20.92 -59.25 88.99
C MET A 1 20.60 -58.83 87.53
N MET A 2 19.97 -57.74 87.34
CA MET A 2 19.78 -57.17 85.99
C MET A 2 19.46 -55.66 86.12
N ARG A 3 20.24 -54.82 85.49
CA ARG A 3 20.08 -53.38 85.51
C ARG A 3 19.25 -52.97 84.32
N PRO A 4 18.40 -51.91 84.37
CA PRO A 4 17.52 -51.46 83.30
C PRO A 4 18.26 -50.49 82.36
N GLY A 5 17.90 -50.59 81.08
CA GLY A 5 18.37 -49.73 79.96
C GLY A 5 17.64 -48.42 79.89
N ALA A 6 18.37 -47.39 79.56
CA ALA A 6 17.87 -46.02 79.31
C ALA A 6 17.23 -45.86 77.95
N TRP A 7 16.07 -45.22 77.92
CA TRP A 7 15.38 -44.78 76.66
C TRP A 7 15.78 -43.34 76.38
N THR A 8 16.43 -43.12 75.24
CA THR A 8 16.69 -41.78 74.72
C THR A 8 15.52 -41.41 73.76
N ALA A 9 14.77 -40.38 74.13
CA ALA A 9 13.74 -39.79 73.30
C ALA A 9 14.38 -38.91 72.19
N ALA A 10 14.19 -39.27 70.95
CA ALA A 10 14.53 -38.43 69.77
C ALA A 10 13.38 -37.46 69.46
N ALA A 11 13.61 -36.19 69.67
CA ALA A 11 12.67 -35.14 69.27
C ALA A 11 12.78 -34.92 67.76
N LEU A 12 11.72 -35.24 67.00
CA LEU A 12 11.54 -34.88 65.59
C LEU A 12 11.10 -33.42 65.48
N LEU A 13 11.99 -32.55 65.02
CA LEU A 13 11.62 -31.20 64.54
C LEU A 13 11.00 -31.31 63.18
N ALA A 14 9.66 -31.12 63.05
CA ALA A 14 8.97 -30.94 61.80
C ALA A 14 9.17 -29.50 61.27
N ALA A 15 10.02 -29.34 60.29
CA ALA A 15 10.15 -28.07 59.57
C ALA A 15 8.91 -27.88 58.64
N ALA A 16 8.01 -26.98 59.02
CA ALA A 16 6.89 -26.57 58.15
C ALA A 16 7.45 -25.67 57.05
N CYS A 17 7.57 -26.22 55.82
CA CYS A 17 7.78 -25.42 54.62
C CYS A 17 6.52 -24.61 54.33
N VAL A 18 6.54 -23.33 54.65
CA VAL A 18 5.52 -22.37 54.16
C VAL A 18 5.76 -22.17 52.68
N VAL A 19 4.97 -22.83 51.84
CA VAL A 19 4.90 -22.54 50.38
C VAL A 19 4.21 -21.20 50.24
N ILE A 20 4.99 -20.13 50.02
CA ILE A 20 4.46 -18.83 49.59
C ILE A 20 4.04 -18.99 48.14
N PRO A 21 2.72 -18.83 47.78
CA PRO A 21 2.32 -18.86 46.40
C PRO A 21 3.00 -17.71 45.65
N PRO A 22 3.40 -17.93 44.37
CA PRO A 22 3.98 -16.86 43.58
C PRO A 22 2.96 -15.71 43.51
N ARG A 23 3.42 -14.53 43.90
CA ARG A 23 2.64 -13.30 43.83
C ARG A 23 2.31 -13.08 42.36
N ALA A 24 1.02 -13.04 41.99
CA ALA A 24 0.59 -12.63 40.66
C ALA A 24 1.27 -11.31 40.31
N PRO A 25 1.78 -11.14 39.08
CA PRO A 25 2.35 -9.87 38.68
C PRO A 25 1.31 -8.78 38.92
N ALA A 26 1.71 -7.70 39.57
CA ALA A 26 0.87 -6.54 39.80
C ALA A 26 0.34 -6.09 38.42
N GLN A 27 -0.98 -6.04 38.29
CA GLN A 27 -1.59 -5.43 37.12
C GLN A 27 -1.09 -3.99 37.07
N THR A 28 -0.33 -3.66 36.07
CA THR A 28 -0.01 -2.27 35.74
C THR A 28 -1.35 -1.53 35.62
N PRO A 29 -1.53 -0.35 36.25
CA PRO A 29 -2.75 0.42 36.05
C PRO A 29 -2.98 0.56 34.57
N GLY A 30 -4.20 0.23 34.09
CA GLY A 30 -4.54 0.27 32.69
C GLY A 30 -4.09 1.59 32.07
N ALA A 31 -3.41 1.49 30.92
CA ALA A 31 -2.97 2.64 30.14
C ALA A 31 -4.12 3.65 30.07
N SER A 32 -3.86 4.91 30.34
CA SER A 32 -4.87 5.98 30.22
C SER A 32 -5.32 6.04 28.75
N VAL A 33 -6.52 6.55 28.50
CA VAL A 33 -7.06 6.71 27.13
C VAL A 33 -6.11 7.55 26.25
N ALA A 34 -5.26 8.37 26.85
CA ALA A 34 -4.20 9.15 26.19
C ALA A 34 -3.07 8.28 25.58
N ASP A 35 -2.85 7.06 26.11
CA ASP A 35 -1.77 6.17 25.66
C ASP A 35 -2.18 5.27 24.49
N SER A 36 -3.37 5.41 23.92
CA SER A 36 -3.94 4.59 22.85
C SER A 36 -4.29 5.39 21.60
N GLU A 37 -3.57 6.46 21.28
CA GLU A 37 -3.77 7.21 20.06
C GLU A 37 -3.25 6.44 18.83
N TRP A 38 -3.82 6.77 17.65
CA TRP A 38 -3.37 6.34 16.34
C TRP A 38 -3.38 7.55 15.41
N PRO A 39 -2.45 8.50 15.61
CA PRO A 39 -2.57 9.85 15.06
C PRO A 39 -2.29 9.96 13.56
N SER A 40 -1.72 8.93 12.95
CA SER A 40 -1.35 8.87 11.54
C SER A 40 -1.81 7.57 10.89
N TYR A 41 -1.84 7.52 9.56
CA TYR A 41 -2.18 6.34 8.77
C TYR A 41 -1.42 5.07 9.21
N GLY A 42 -0.13 5.22 9.51
CA GLY A 42 0.74 4.14 9.98
C GLY A 42 0.95 4.10 11.49
N ASN A 43 0.07 4.66 12.29
CA ASN A 43 0.20 4.97 13.72
C ASN A 43 1.17 6.14 13.96
N ASP A 44 2.42 6.01 13.61
CA ASP A 44 3.39 7.10 13.55
C ASP A 44 3.51 7.71 12.14
N ALA A 45 4.16 8.86 12.03
CA ALA A 45 4.40 9.52 10.75
C ALA A 45 5.38 8.72 9.85
N GLY A 46 6.15 7.82 10.42
CA GLY A 46 7.10 6.94 9.74
C GLY A 46 6.50 5.65 9.18
N GLY A 47 5.23 5.37 9.48
CA GLY A 47 4.51 4.24 8.90
C GLY A 47 4.84 2.88 9.49
N ALA A 48 5.26 2.81 10.76
CA ALA A 48 5.63 1.55 11.41
C ALA A 48 4.44 0.59 11.60
N ARG A 49 3.19 1.10 11.68
CA ARG A 49 1.97 0.31 11.93
C ARG A 49 2.09 -0.61 13.14
N TYR A 50 2.82 -0.16 14.14
CA TYR A 50 3.06 -0.84 15.39
C TYR A 50 2.36 -0.13 16.55
N SER A 51 1.79 -0.90 17.47
CA SER A 51 1.24 -0.39 18.72
C SER A 51 1.84 -1.12 19.90
N GLU A 52 2.17 -0.40 20.97
CA GLU A 52 2.61 -0.97 22.25
C GLU A 52 1.47 -1.62 23.05
N ALA A 53 0.25 -1.59 22.54
CA ALA A 53 -0.91 -2.22 23.15
C ALA A 53 -0.70 -3.73 23.26
N ALA A 54 -0.72 -4.27 24.49
CA ALA A 54 -0.48 -5.67 24.80
C ALA A 54 -1.70 -6.39 25.39
N GLN A 55 -2.89 -5.77 25.36
CA GLN A 55 -4.10 -6.35 25.95
C GLN A 55 -4.67 -7.51 25.12
N ILE A 56 -4.33 -7.57 23.82
CA ILE A 56 -4.73 -8.65 22.92
C ILE A 56 -3.50 -9.53 22.65
N ASP A 57 -3.60 -10.80 22.99
CA ASP A 57 -2.53 -11.78 22.85
C ASP A 57 -3.05 -13.13 22.32
N ARG A 58 -2.17 -14.13 22.22
CA ARG A 58 -2.52 -15.49 21.73
C ARG A 58 -3.58 -16.19 22.58
N THR A 59 -3.72 -15.83 23.85
CA THR A 59 -4.66 -16.47 24.79
C THR A 59 -6.07 -15.91 24.67
N ASN A 60 -6.23 -14.70 24.14
CA ASN A 60 -7.49 -13.99 24.14
C ASN A 60 -7.98 -13.54 22.75
N VAL A 61 -7.12 -13.47 21.74
CA VAL A 61 -7.49 -13.00 20.37
C VAL A 61 -8.68 -13.77 19.78
N ALA A 62 -8.80 -15.08 20.03
CA ALA A 62 -9.93 -15.89 19.56
C ALA A 62 -11.27 -15.55 20.26
N ARG A 63 -11.23 -14.80 21.36
CA ARG A 63 -12.41 -14.36 22.12
C ARG A 63 -12.91 -12.97 21.75
N LEU A 64 -12.23 -12.28 20.83
CA LEU A 64 -12.67 -10.98 20.35
C LEU A 64 -14.11 -11.03 19.85
N ARG A 65 -14.88 -9.99 20.16
CA ARG A 65 -16.26 -9.79 19.70
C ARG A 65 -16.39 -8.41 19.12
N VAL A 66 -17.27 -8.26 18.12
CA VAL A 66 -17.62 -6.96 17.57
C VAL A 66 -18.32 -6.14 18.65
N ALA A 67 -17.72 -5.02 19.06
CA ALA A 67 -18.28 -4.11 20.05
C ALA A 67 -19.40 -3.24 19.44
N TRP A 68 -19.17 -2.73 18.23
CA TRP A 68 -20.13 -1.94 17.47
C TRP A 68 -19.81 -1.99 15.97
N THR A 69 -20.75 -1.57 15.15
CA THR A 69 -20.59 -1.45 13.69
C THR A 69 -21.17 -0.12 13.22
N TYR A 70 -20.37 0.66 12.50
CA TYR A 70 -20.84 1.86 11.82
C TYR A 70 -20.97 1.60 10.32
N ARG A 71 -22.13 1.89 9.74
CA ARG A 71 -22.38 1.73 8.29
C ARG A 71 -22.29 3.09 7.61
N THR A 72 -21.25 3.31 6.83
CA THR A 72 -21.02 4.58 6.11
C THR A 72 -22.02 4.81 4.97
N GLY A 73 -22.63 3.75 4.43
CA GLY A 73 -23.47 3.83 3.23
C GLY A 73 -22.71 4.26 1.96
N ALA A 74 -21.38 4.18 1.95
CA ALA A 74 -20.57 4.68 0.84
C ALA A 74 -20.56 3.75 -0.37
N LEU A 75 -20.72 2.44 -0.17
CA LEU A 75 -20.72 1.44 -1.25
C LEU A 75 -22.14 0.96 -1.55
N GLY A 76 -22.37 0.45 -2.77
CA GLY A 76 -23.65 -0.12 -3.18
C GLY A 76 -24.74 0.93 -3.46
N ARG A 77 -24.35 2.13 -3.87
CA ARG A 77 -25.28 3.23 -4.20
C ARG A 77 -26.00 3.06 -5.57
N GLY A 78 -25.55 2.09 -6.39
CA GLY A 78 -26.15 1.80 -7.71
C GLY A 78 -25.78 2.79 -8.82
N GLY A 79 -24.79 3.64 -8.60
CA GLY A 79 -24.31 4.61 -9.57
C GLY A 79 -23.21 4.05 -10.51
N PRO A 80 -22.87 4.77 -11.60
CA PRO A 80 -21.83 4.35 -12.55
C PRO A 80 -20.44 4.23 -11.93
N LEU A 81 -20.18 4.94 -10.84
CA LEU A 81 -18.90 4.93 -10.12
C LEU A 81 -18.78 3.77 -9.11
N ASP A 82 -19.85 3.07 -8.76
CA ASP A 82 -19.83 1.99 -7.77
C ASP A 82 -18.87 0.85 -8.11
N ARG A 83 -18.66 0.59 -9.41
CA ARG A 83 -17.72 -0.45 -9.86
C ARG A 83 -16.25 -0.08 -9.62
N LYS A 84 -15.95 1.21 -9.49
CA LYS A 84 -14.62 1.76 -9.21
C LYS A 84 -14.45 2.07 -7.73
N ALA A 85 -15.54 2.09 -6.94
CA ALA A 85 -15.51 2.49 -5.54
C ALA A 85 -14.91 1.38 -4.68
N ALA A 86 -13.84 1.70 -3.94
CA ALA A 86 -13.18 0.83 -2.98
C ALA A 86 -13.04 1.52 -1.63
N PHE A 87 -13.38 0.82 -0.54
CA PHE A 87 -13.20 1.33 0.82
C PHE A 87 -11.80 0.94 1.32
N GLU A 88 -10.85 1.87 1.25
CA GLU A 88 -9.43 1.64 1.54
C GLU A 88 -8.93 2.43 2.76
N ALA A 89 -9.82 3.17 3.43
CA ALA A 89 -9.43 4.07 4.49
C ALA A 89 -8.92 3.34 5.74
N THR A 90 -7.78 3.78 6.25
CA THR A 90 -7.35 3.50 7.62
C THR A 90 -7.81 4.64 8.52
N PRO A 91 -8.63 4.38 9.55
CA PRO A 91 -9.02 5.40 10.52
C PRO A 91 -7.83 5.89 11.34
N ILE A 92 -7.88 7.16 11.77
CA ILE A 92 -6.95 7.69 12.77
C ILE A 92 -7.70 8.00 14.07
N LEU A 93 -7.00 7.90 15.20
CA LEU A 93 -7.53 8.21 16.53
C LEU A 93 -6.73 9.38 17.12
N VAL A 94 -7.40 10.52 17.29
CA VAL A 94 -6.81 11.77 17.77
C VAL A 94 -7.72 12.40 18.82
N ASP A 95 -7.19 12.79 19.96
CA ASP A 95 -7.95 13.40 21.07
C ASP A 95 -9.25 12.62 21.40
N GLY A 96 -9.17 11.28 21.44
CA GLY A 96 -10.31 10.42 21.73
C GLY A 96 -11.44 10.48 20.69
N THR A 97 -11.16 10.89 19.46
CA THR A 97 -12.09 10.89 18.32
C THR A 97 -11.51 10.04 17.18
N LEU A 98 -12.31 9.12 16.67
CA LEU A 98 -11.95 8.29 15.52
C LEU A 98 -12.40 9.00 14.23
N PHE A 99 -11.45 9.31 13.36
CA PHE A 99 -11.70 9.94 12.07
C PHE A 99 -11.45 8.96 10.94
N LEU A 100 -12.34 8.92 9.97
CA LEU A 100 -12.19 8.13 8.75
C LEU A 100 -12.73 8.89 7.55
N SER A 101 -12.16 8.61 6.38
CA SER A 101 -12.71 9.05 5.09
C SER A 101 -13.50 7.94 4.41
N THR A 102 -14.34 8.33 3.44
CA THR A 102 -15.04 7.37 2.56
C THR A 102 -14.56 7.52 1.12
N PRO A 103 -14.81 6.53 0.25
CA PRO A 103 -14.46 6.62 -1.17
C PRO A 103 -14.97 7.88 -1.88
N TYR A 104 -16.09 8.43 -1.42
CA TYR A 104 -16.68 9.65 -1.97
C TYR A 104 -16.32 10.91 -1.19
N ASN A 105 -15.17 10.89 -0.49
CA ASN A 105 -14.61 12.01 0.26
C ASN A 105 -15.59 12.63 1.29
N HIS A 106 -16.29 11.78 2.05
CA HIS A 106 -16.85 12.19 3.33
C HIS A 106 -15.77 11.98 4.40
N VAL A 107 -15.70 12.88 5.37
CA VAL A 107 -14.95 12.69 6.62
C VAL A 107 -15.97 12.48 7.74
N ILE A 108 -15.78 11.41 8.50
CA ILE A 108 -16.71 11.01 9.57
C ILE A 108 -15.93 10.96 10.88
N ALA A 109 -16.43 11.62 11.90
CA ALA A 109 -15.90 11.55 13.27
C ALA A 109 -16.83 10.71 14.15
N LEU A 110 -16.24 9.70 14.79
CA LEU A 110 -16.95 8.75 15.65
C LEU A 110 -16.40 8.75 17.08
N ASP A 111 -17.26 8.43 18.03
CA ASP A 111 -16.83 8.01 19.35
C ASP A 111 -16.23 6.60 19.26
N PRO A 112 -14.96 6.37 19.65
CA PRO A 112 -14.29 5.10 19.45
C PRO A 112 -14.84 3.96 20.33
N ARG A 113 -15.55 4.29 21.42
CA ARG A 113 -16.11 3.29 22.35
C ARG A 113 -17.46 2.77 21.90
N THR A 114 -18.27 3.66 21.30
CA THR A 114 -19.69 3.38 20.99
C THR A 114 -19.98 3.30 19.49
N GLY A 115 -19.08 3.84 18.64
CA GLY A 115 -19.32 4.03 17.22
C GLY A 115 -20.34 5.13 16.91
N ALA A 116 -20.76 5.92 17.90
CA ALA A 116 -21.70 7.02 17.69
C ALA A 116 -21.05 8.13 16.85
N LYS A 117 -21.78 8.59 15.84
CA LYS A 117 -21.31 9.68 14.98
C LYS A 117 -21.33 11.00 15.76
N ARG A 118 -20.18 11.69 15.82
CA ARG A 118 -20.03 13.04 16.36
C ARG A 118 -20.41 14.08 15.30
N TRP A 119 -19.79 13.96 14.12
CA TRP A 119 -20.09 14.80 12.96
C TRP A 119 -19.71 14.09 11.65
N GLU A 120 -20.17 14.65 10.55
CA GLU A 120 -19.83 14.21 9.20
C GLU A 120 -19.73 15.42 8.28
N TYR A 121 -18.66 15.49 7.50
CA TYR A 121 -18.43 16.46 6.45
C TYR A 121 -18.49 15.77 5.09
N SER A 122 -19.10 16.41 4.08
CA SER A 122 -19.09 15.95 2.68
C SER A 122 -18.35 16.95 1.81
N ALA A 123 -17.37 16.48 1.03
CA ALA A 123 -16.67 17.31 0.06
C ALA A 123 -17.53 17.73 -1.12
N ARG A 124 -18.75 17.19 -1.27
CA ARG A 124 -19.72 17.48 -2.36
C ARG A 124 -19.06 17.35 -3.74
N LEU A 125 -18.53 16.14 -4.04
CA LEU A 125 -17.93 15.83 -5.33
C LEU A 125 -18.97 15.97 -6.44
N ASP A 126 -18.52 16.46 -7.59
CA ASP A 126 -19.29 16.33 -8.83
C ASP A 126 -19.13 14.89 -9.38
N LEU A 127 -20.13 14.07 -9.16
CA LEU A 127 -20.12 12.65 -9.57
C LEU A 127 -20.36 12.43 -11.07
N SER A 128 -20.57 13.52 -11.84
CA SER A 128 -20.66 13.43 -13.32
C SER A 128 -19.29 13.21 -13.97
N HIS A 129 -18.20 13.51 -13.28
CA HIS A 129 -16.84 13.20 -13.75
C HIS A 129 -16.58 11.70 -13.72
N GLY A 130 -15.92 11.20 -14.77
CA GLY A 130 -15.51 9.81 -14.89
C GLY A 130 -14.21 9.51 -14.13
N TYR A 131 -14.19 9.68 -12.79
CA TYR A 131 -13.00 9.46 -11.97
C TYR A 131 -12.30 8.14 -12.28
N SER A 132 -10.95 8.18 -12.41
CA SER A 132 -10.14 6.99 -12.69
C SER A 132 -10.20 6.00 -11.52
N GLU A 133 -10.11 6.50 -10.30
CA GLU A 133 -10.32 5.76 -9.06
C GLU A 133 -11.39 6.43 -8.20
N VAL A 134 -12.09 5.66 -7.38
CA VAL A 134 -13.05 6.17 -6.41
C VAL A 134 -12.68 5.59 -5.05
N THR A 135 -11.66 6.20 -4.43
CA THR A 135 -11.15 5.77 -3.13
C THR A 135 -10.55 6.93 -2.34
N SER A 136 -10.45 6.74 -1.04
CA SER A 136 -9.66 7.58 -0.13
C SER A 136 -9.06 6.68 0.94
N ARG A 137 -7.73 6.76 1.13
CA ARG A 137 -7.01 5.92 2.07
C ARG A 137 -6.98 6.48 3.48
N GLY A 138 -7.46 7.70 3.69
CA GLY A 138 -7.56 8.27 5.04
C GLY A 138 -7.45 9.78 5.06
N VAL A 139 -7.30 10.27 6.27
CA VAL A 139 -7.12 11.69 6.62
C VAL A 139 -5.87 11.83 7.49
N SER A 140 -5.40 13.06 7.68
CA SER A 140 -4.28 13.37 8.57
C SER A 140 -4.66 14.47 9.55
N ALA A 141 -4.04 14.43 10.73
CA ALA A 141 -4.27 15.45 11.75
C ALA A 141 -3.04 16.35 11.90
N TRP A 142 -3.28 17.59 12.22
CA TRP A 142 -2.28 18.57 12.61
C TRP A 142 -2.78 19.43 13.74
N ARG A 143 -1.89 19.74 14.67
CA ARG A 143 -2.20 20.61 15.82
C ARG A 143 -1.40 21.90 15.69
N ASP A 144 -2.08 23.04 15.68
CA ASP A 144 -1.43 24.34 15.72
C ASP A 144 -0.85 24.61 17.11
N PRO A 145 0.49 24.64 17.26
CA PRO A 145 1.11 24.89 18.55
C PRO A 145 0.93 26.35 19.02
N SER A 146 0.59 27.28 18.12
CA SER A 146 0.40 28.70 18.42
C SER A 146 -1.04 29.04 18.84
N ALA A 147 -2.01 28.17 18.54
CA ALA A 147 -3.41 28.42 18.87
C ALA A 147 -3.73 28.07 20.34
N ALA A 148 -4.55 28.89 20.98
CA ALA A 148 -5.00 28.65 22.36
C ALA A 148 -5.79 27.35 22.47
N PRO A 149 -5.76 26.67 23.64
CA PRO A 149 -6.63 25.52 23.90
C PRO A 149 -8.11 25.86 23.66
N GLY A 150 -8.83 25.02 22.91
CA GLY A 150 -10.25 25.24 22.57
C GLY A 150 -10.50 26.26 21.46
N ALA A 151 -9.45 26.86 20.87
CA ALA A 151 -9.62 27.74 19.72
C ALA A 151 -10.10 26.94 18.49
N PRO A 152 -11.05 27.48 17.69
CA PRO A 152 -11.45 26.84 16.43
C PRO A 152 -10.24 26.56 15.54
N CYS A 153 -10.26 25.40 14.85
CA CYS A 153 -9.18 24.96 13.96
C CYS A 153 -7.80 24.83 14.62
N ARG A 154 -7.74 24.72 15.95
CA ARG A 154 -6.49 24.40 16.65
C ARG A 154 -6.00 22.98 16.28
N VAL A 155 -6.92 22.04 16.17
CA VAL A 155 -6.64 20.71 15.61
C VAL A 155 -7.37 20.61 14.29
N ARG A 156 -6.62 20.32 13.23
CA ARG A 156 -7.14 20.24 11.87
C ARG A 156 -7.09 18.81 11.35
N ILE A 157 -8.11 18.43 10.62
CA ILE A 157 -8.16 17.21 9.85
C ILE A 157 -8.00 17.57 8.37
N PHE A 158 -6.93 17.09 7.73
CA PHE A 158 -6.66 17.30 6.32
C PHE A 158 -7.12 16.12 5.49
N MET A 159 -7.75 16.40 4.35
CA MET A 159 -8.17 15.42 3.37
C MET A 159 -7.85 15.89 1.95
N GLY A 160 -7.25 15.00 1.14
CA GLY A 160 -7.22 15.13 -0.31
C GLY A 160 -8.50 14.59 -0.94
N THR A 161 -8.91 15.13 -2.08
CA THR A 161 -10.17 14.74 -2.74
C THR A 161 -9.98 14.22 -4.16
N LEU A 162 -10.99 13.49 -4.66
CA LEU A 162 -11.02 12.97 -6.03
C LEU A 162 -11.06 14.10 -7.09
N ASP A 163 -11.60 15.26 -6.74
CA ASP A 163 -11.64 16.44 -7.60
C ASP A 163 -10.48 17.42 -7.33
N ALA A 164 -9.36 16.87 -6.83
CA ALA A 164 -8.10 17.59 -6.65
C ALA A 164 -8.19 18.83 -5.76
N ARG A 165 -8.78 18.71 -4.58
CA ARG A 165 -8.72 19.73 -3.51
C ARG A 165 -7.99 19.19 -2.29
N LEU A 166 -7.32 20.08 -1.56
CA LEU A 166 -6.85 19.84 -0.20
C LEU A 166 -7.75 20.60 0.76
N ILE A 167 -8.42 19.91 1.67
CA ILE A 167 -9.41 20.46 2.60
C ILE A 167 -8.87 20.38 4.02
N ALA A 168 -9.09 21.45 4.81
CA ALA A 168 -8.80 21.51 6.23
C ALA A 168 -10.09 21.68 7.03
N LEU A 169 -10.37 20.75 7.95
CA LEU A 169 -11.54 20.75 8.81
C LEU A 169 -11.12 20.91 10.27
N ASP A 170 -11.92 21.65 11.04
CA ASP A 170 -11.81 21.65 12.48
C ASP A 170 -12.16 20.27 13.06
N ALA A 171 -11.28 19.71 13.87
CA ALA A 171 -11.43 18.34 14.38
C ALA A 171 -12.62 18.17 15.33
N GLU A 172 -13.01 19.23 16.04
CA GLU A 172 -14.12 19.20 17.01
C GLU A 172 -15.48 19.28 16.32
N SER A 173 -15.63 20.20 15.37
CA SER A 173 -16.91 20.53 14.74
C SER A 173 -17.12 19.96 13.34
N GLY A 174 -16.06 19.58 12.63
CA GLY A 174 -16.10 19.17 11.21
C GLY A 174 -16.31 20.33 10.23
N THR A 175 -16.27 21.58 10.70
CA THR A 175 -16.42 22.75 9.84
C THR A 175 -15.11 23.08 9.10
N PRO A 176 -15.14 23.56 7.83
CA PRO A 176 -13.93 24.00 7.15
C PRO A 176 -13.24 25.16 7.89
N CYS A 177 -11.90 25.09 7.99
CA CYS A 177 -11.08 26.13 8.58
C CYS A 177 -10.96 27.30 7.59
N ALA A 178 -11.74 28.35 7.76
CA ALA A 178 -11.95 29.43 6.78
C ALA A 178 -10.65 30.13 6.32
N GLU A 179 -9.64 30.21 7.19
CA GLU A 179 -8.34 30.82 6.90
C GLU A 179 -7.42 29.93 6.03
N PHE A 180 -7.77 28.65 5.84
CA PHE A 180 -7.01 27.75 5.00
C PHE A 180 -7.43 27.87 3.53
N GLY A 181 -6.57 28.44 2.69
CA GLY A 181 -6.84 28.66 1.27
C GLY A 181 -8.09 29.51 1.02
N ALA A 182 -8.98 29.05 0.17
CA ALA A 182 -10.26 29.67 -0.08
C ALA A 182 -11.36 28.92 0.67
N ALA A 183 -11.83 29.49 1.76
CA ALA A 183 -12.93 28.93 2.58
C ALA A 183 -12.65 27.47 3.05
N GLY A 184 -11.44 27.21 3.55
CA GLY A 184 -11.05 25.92 4.10
C GLY A 184 -10.48 24.93 3.07
N GLN A 185 -10.15 25.38 1.85
CA GLN A 185 -9.66 24.48 0.81
C GLN A 185 -8.66 25.15 -0.14
N VAL A 186 -7.77 24.31 -0.71
CA VAL A 186 -6.81 24.66 -1.76
C VAL A 186 -7.12 23.87 -3.01
N ASN A 187 -7.17 24.54 -4.17
CA ASN A 187 -7.30 23.90 -5.47
C ASN A 187 -5.93 23.36 -5.94
N LEU A 188 -5.85 22.05 -6.18
CA LEU A 188 -4.64 21.35 -6.58
C LEU A 188 -4.52 21.14 -8.10
N THR A 189 -5.45 21.63 -8.91
CA THR A 189 -5.36 21.52 -10.38
C THR A 189 -4.41 22.51 -11.03
N ARG A 190 -3.88 23.47 -10.25
CA ARG A 190 -2.93 24.47 -10.75
C ARG A 190 -1.58 23.83 -11.01
N ASP A 191 -0.91 24.25 -12.09
CA ASP A 191 0.47 23.92 -12.47
C ASP A 191 0.72 22.42 -12.71
N VAL A 192 -0.33 21.62 -12.98
CA VAL A 192 -0.24 20.17 -13.24
C VAL A 192 -0.41 19.84 -14.72
N ASP A 193 -0.56 20.82 -15.59
CA ASP A 193 -0.89 20.61 -17.01
C ASP A 193 -2.17 19.75 -17.17
N LEU A 194 -3.24 20.10 -16.46
CA LEU A 194 -4.48 19.34 -16.36
C LEU A 194 -5.06 18.99 -17.75
N ARG A 195 -5.30 17.71 -18.01
CA ARG A 195 -5.93 17.17 -19.22
C ARG A 195 -7.37 16.74 -18.96
N ASP A 196 -7.57 16.08 -17.81
CA ASP A 196 -8.86 15.56 -17.41
C ASP A 196 -8.99 15.57 -15.88
N LEU A 197 -10.01 16.28 -15.36
CA LEU A 197 -10.22 16.38 -13.92
C LEU A 197 -10.48 15.02 -13.26
N GLY A 198 -11.18 14.12 -13.96
CA GLY A 198 -11.45 12.78 -13.45
C GLY A 198 -10.22 11.87 -13.37
N SER A 199 -9.11 12.28 -13.97
CA SER A 199 -7.85 11.54 -13.99
C SER A 199 -6.76 12.14 -13.12
N TYR A 200 -7.00 13.28 -12.45
CA TYR A 200 -6.06 13.88 -11.49
C TYR A 200 -6.72 14.02 -10.11
N GLN A 201 -6.28 13.22 -9.15
CA GLN A 201 -6.96 12.99 -7.89
C GLN A 201 -5.95 13.00 -6.72
N VAL A 202 -6.45 13.08 -5.48
CA VAL A 202 -5.65 12.79 -4.28
C VAL A 202 -6.36 11.69 -3.48
N THR A 203 -5.78 10.50 -3.49
CA THR A 203 -6.39 9.29 -2.91
C THR A 203 -5.76 8.86 -1.59
N SER A 204 -4.58 9.40 -1.23
CA SER A 204 -3.88 9.09 0.02
C SER A 204 -3.96 10.26 1.01
N PRO A 205 -3.87 9.97 2.34
CA PRO A 205 -3.84 11.02 3.33
C PRO A 205 -2.63 11.93 3.11
N PRO A 206 -2.77 13.26 3.26
CA PRO A 206 -1.63 14.18 3.22
C PRO A 206 -0.60 13.83 4.29
N ALA A 207 0.70 13.99 4.01
CA ALA A 207 1.72 13.93 5.06
C ALA A 207 1.80 15.28 5.79
N VAL A 208 2.16 15.26 7.07
CA VAL A 208 2.32 16.48 7.86
C VAL A 208 3.69 16.45 8.50
N SER A 209 4.47 17.52 8.34
CA SER A 209 5.75 17.74 8.99
C SER A 209 5.86 19.17 9.50
N GLY A 210 5.96 19.32 10.82
CA GLY A 210 5.91 20.62 11.46
C GLY A 210 4.65 21.40 11.09
N ASP A 211 4.81 22.49 10.35
CA ASP A 211 3.73 23.34 9.84
C ASP A 211 3.54 23.21 8.31
N VAL A 212 4.01 22.12 7.71
CA VAL A 212 3.86 21.83 6.28
C VAL A 212 2.94 20.63 6.06
N VAL A 213 1.91 20.80 5.23
CA VAL A 213 1.07 19.74 4.72
C VAL A 213 1.53 19.37 3.31
N ILE A 214 1.87 18.11 3.10
CA ILE A 214 2.52 17.62 1.87
C ILE A 214 1.57 16.66 1.16
N VAL A 215 1.34 16.90 -0.13
CA VAL A 215 0.45 16.09 -0.96
C VAL A 215 1.11 15.66 -2.26
N GLY A 216 0.90 14.41 -2.63
CA GLY A 216 1.09 13.88 -3.98
C GLY A 216 -0.23 13.83 -4.75
N SER A 217 -0.30 12.98 -5.77
CA SER A 217 -1.50 12.80 -6.59
C SER A 217 -1.61 11.38 -7.13
N ALA A 218 -2.83 10.94 -7.44
CA ALA A 218 -3.12 9.80 -8.29
C ALA A 218 -3.50 10.31 -9.68
N ILE A 219 -2.87 9.76 -10.71
CA ILE A 219 -3.10 10.13 -12.11
C ILE A 219 -3.55 8.89 -12.87
N GLY A 220 -4.60 9.02 -13.68
CA GLY A 220 -5.17 7.88 -14.41
C GLY A 220 -4.17 7.25 -15.38
N ASP A 221 -3.93 5.93 -15.20
CA ASP A 221 -2.88 5.18 -15.88
C ASP A 221 -3.20 4.89 -17.34
N ASN A 222 -2.14 4.64 -18.12
CA ASN A 222 -2.17 3.99 -19.46
C ASN A 222 -3.08 4.63 -20.51
N ARG A 223 -3.61 5.83 -20.29
CA ARG A 223 -4.48 6.51 -21.24
C ARG A 223 -3.71 7.20 -22.37
N ALA A 224 -2.59 7.81 -22.05
CA ALA A 224 -1.76 8.57 -23.00
C ALA A 224 -0.33 8.75 -22.48
N VAL A 225 0.58 9.18 -23.33
CA VAL A 225 1.91 9.69 -22.96
C VAL A 225 1.79 11.05 -22.28
N ASP A 226 1.10 12.00 -22.94
CA ASP A 226 0.91 13.36 -22.43
C ASP A 226 -0.25 13.38 -21.42
N VAL A 227 0.11 13.16 -20.15
CA VAL A 227 -0.79 13.23 -18.99
C VAL A 227 -0.34 14.31 -18.02
N GLU A 228 -1.07 14.49 -16.94
CA GLU A 228 -0.78 15.48 -15.90
C GLU A 228 0.61 15.24 -15.26
N ARG A 229 1.17 16.32 -14.72
CA ARG A 229 2.43 16.25 -13.96
C ARG A 229 2.19 15.64 -12.58
N GLY A 230 3.01 14.67 -12.23
CA GLY A 230 2.97 13.99 -10.93
C GLY A 230 3.65 14.75 -9.78
N ILE A 231 3.53 16.08 -9.76
CA ILE A 231 4.22 16.94 -8.79
C ILE A 231 3.77 16.68 -7.34
N VAL A 232 4.74 16.78 -6.42
CA VAL A 232 4.51 16.81 -4.98
C VAL A 232 4.62 18.23 -4.47
N ARG A 233 3.71 18.62 -3.58
CA ARG A 233 3.62 20.01 -3.10
C ARG A 233 3.52 20.08 -1.59
N GLY A 234 4.21 21.05 -0.98
CA GLY A 234 4.08 21.40 0.42
C GLY A 234 3.32 22.72 0.59
N PHE A 235 2.35 22.74 1.48
CA PHE A 235 1.53 23.89 1.82
C PHE A 235 1.68 24.25 3.29
N ASP A 236 1.55 25.53 3.61
CA ASP A 236 1.45 26.00 4.99
C ASP A 236 0.19 25.42 5.65
N ALA A 237 0.32 24.77 6.80
CA ALA A 237 -0.77 24.09 7.48
C ALA A 237 -1.84 25.03 8.04
N ARG A 238 -1.52 26.32 8.28
CA ARG A 238 -2.47 27.34 8.76
C ARG A 238 -3.21 27.99 7.61
N SER A 239 -2.44 28.53 6.65
CA SER A 239 -2.99 29.38 5.60
C SER A 239 -3.31 28.66 4.29
N GLY A 240 -2.77 27.44 4.07
CA GLY A 240 -2.87 26.75 2.78
C GLY A 240 -2.01 27.40 1.67
N ALA A 241 -1.14 28.33 2.02
CA ALA A 241 -0.22 28.92 1.04
C ALA A 241 0.78 27.90 0.53
N LEU A 242 1.00 27.87 -0.80
CA LEU A 242 2.01 27.00 -1.40
C LEU A 242 3.41 27.43 -0.93
N ARG A 243 4.18 26.51 -0.36
CA ARG A 243 5.56 26.73 0.08
C ARG A 243 6.56 26.25 -0.95
N TRP A 244 6.34 25.07 -1.52
CA TRP A 244 7.22 24.46 -2.51
C TRP A 244 6.52 23.46 -3.42
N THR A 245 7.17 23.18 -4.55
CA THR A 245 6.77 22.16 -5.53
C THR A 245 8.00 21.36 -5.93
N TRP A 246 7.88 20.05 -5.99
CA TRP A 246 8.89 19.15 -6.51
C TRP A 246 8.31 18.33 -7.68
N ASP A 247 9.07 18.21 -8.78
CA ASP A 247 8.68 17.47 -9.99
C ASP A 247 9.54 16.20 -10.11
N PRO A 248 8.94 14.99 -10.12
CA PRO A 248 9.71 13.75 -10.26
C PRO A 248 10.34 13.57 -11.63
N ILE A 249 9.78 14.18 -12.69
CA ILE A 249 10.24 14.01 -14.08
C ILE A 249 10.32 15.36 -14.82
N PRO A 250 11.15 16.32 -14.38
CA PRO A 250 11.25 17.63 -15.03
C PRO A 250 11.70 17.53 -16.50
N TRP A 251 12.46 16.48 -16.84
CA TRP A 251 12.86 16.13 -18.20
C TRP A 251 11.68 15.75 -19.10
N GLY A 252 10.60 15.20 -18.55
CA GLY A 252 9.41 14.80 -19.31
C GLY A 252 8.75 15.95 -20.06
N ARG A 253 8.92 17.17 -19.58
CA ARG A 253 8.42 18.40 -20.25
C ARG A 253 9.21 18.78 -21.51
N GLN A 254 10.39 18.23 -21.67
CA GLN A 254 11.30 18.52 -22.80
C GLN A 254 11.20 17.44 -23.89
N THR A 255 10.47 16.37 -23.66
CA THR A 255 10.25 15.29 -24.63
C THR A 255 9.12 15.66 -25.62
N THR A 256 9.06 14.97 -26.76
CA THR A 256 7.97 15.08 -27.71
C THR A 256 7.58 13.67 -28.18
N PRO A 257 6.38 13.18 -27.84
CA PRO A 257 5.37 13.82 -26.99
C PRO A 257 5.87 13.98 -25.54
N ARG A 258 5.30 14.94 -24.81
CA ARG A 258 5.62 15.13 -23.39
C ARG A 258 5.10 13.94 -22.60
N THR A 259 5.90 13.43 -21.66
CA THR A 259 5.47 12.44 -20.68
C THR A 259 5.10 13.08 -19.34
N GLY A 260 4.19 12.45 -18.61
CA GLY A 260 3.73 12.88 -17.30
C GLY A 260 3.75 11.74 -16.29
N ALA A 261 2.84 11.79 -15.32
CA ALA A 261 2.73 10.87 -14.18
C ALA A 261 4.00 10.80 -13.31
N ALA A 262 4.53 9.62 -13.00
CA ALA A 262 5.53 9.39 -11.94
C ALA A 262 5.08 9.94 -10.58
N ASN A 263 3.79 9.98 -10.38
CA ASN A 263 3.10 10.62 -9.27
C ASN A 263 3.22 9.82 -7.98
N ALA A 264 3.16 10.52 -6.84
CA ALA A 264 3.10 9.93 -5.52
C ALA A 264 1.64 9.71 -5.10
N TRP A 265 1.07 8.58 -5.47
CA TRP A 265 -0.32 8.24 -5.14
C TRP A 265 -0.46 7.44 -3.84
N SER A 266 0.62 6.85 -3.35
CA SER A 266 0.68 6.14 -2.08
C SER A 266 0.92 7.10 -0.91
N THR A 267 0.86 6.56 0.30
CA THR A 267 1.10 7.33 1.53
C THR A 267 2.58 7.66 1.68
N LEU A 268 2.88 8.91 2.03
CA LEU A 268 4.22 9.38 2.30
C LEU A 268 4.58 9.10 3.78
N SER A 269 5.89 9.05 4.09
CA SER A 269 6.37 8.94 5.46
C SER A 269 7.22 10.14 5.85
N VAL A 270 7.22 10.50 7.13
CA VAL A 270 7.93 11.67 7.64
C VAL A 270 8.87 11.28 8.78
N ASP A 271 10.10 11.76 8.72
CA ASP A 271 11.07 11.78 9.81
C ASP A 271 11.13 13.21 10.37
N GLU A 272 10.30 13.49 11.36
CA GLU A 272 10.23 14.81 12.01
C GLU A 272 11.58 15.26 12.58
N ALA A 273 12.31 14.33 13.19
CA ALA A 273 13.60 14.63 13.82
C ALA A 273 14.66 15.11 12.81
N ARG A 274 14.52 14.70 11.54
CA ARG A 274 15.44 15.05 10.45
C ARG A 274 14.87 16.04 9.44
N GLY A 275 13.57 16.37 9.58
CA GLY A 275 12.86 17.23 8.65
C GLY A 275 12.81 16.66 7.23
N LEU A 276 12.69 15.34 7.10
CA LEU A 276 12.64 14.64 5.81
C LEU A 276 11.25 14.02 5.58
N VAL A 277 10.78 14.11 4.35
CA VAL A 277 9.63 13.36 3.85
C VAL A 277 10.10 12.37 2.80
N TYR A 278 9.65 11.11 2.92
CA TYR A 278 9.96 10.04 1.98
C TYR A 278 8.76 9.84 1.05
N VAL A 279 9.01 10.05 -0.23
CA VAL A 279 8.00 10.08 -1.29
C VAL A 279 8.18 8.85 -2.18
N PRO A 280 7.23 7.90 -2.17
CA PRO A 280 7.21 6.79 -3.11
C PRO A 280 6.58 7.26 -4.42
N THR A 281 7.28 7.08 -5.54
CA THR A 281 6.81 7.49 -6.87
C THR A 281 6.37 6.30 -7.72
N GLY A 282 5.37 6.52 -8.54
CA GLY A 282 4.88 5.57 -9.54
C GLY A 282 5.61 5.67 -10.87
N SER A 283 5.06 5.01 -11.87
CA SER A 283 5.61 4.94 -13.22
C SER A 283 5.45 6.25 -13.99
N ALA A 284 6.39 6.53 -14.89
CA ALA A 284 6.20 7.56 -15.90
C ALA A 284 5.26 7.03 -16.99
N SER A 285 4.35 7.89 -17.50
CA SER A 285 3.31 7.45 -18.45
C SER A 285 3.84 7.26 -19.87
N PRO A 286 3.32 6.23 -20.57
CA PRO A 286 2.49 5.13 -20.10
C PRO A 286 3.32 3.97 -19.56
N ASP A 287 2.73 3.11 -18.72
CA ASP A 287 3.48 2.12 -17.94
C ASP A 287 4.03 0.95 -18.77
N TYR A 288 3.38 0.58 -19.90
CA TYR A 288 3.71 -0.64 -20.64
C TYR A 288 4.38 -0.43 -22.01
N ALA A 289 4.47 0.82 -22.48
CA ALA A 289 5.14 1.16 -23.74
C ALA A 289 6.04 2.39 -23.53
N GLY A 290 7.30 2.15 -23.23
CA GLY A 290 8.28 3.17 -22.80
C GLY A 290 9.12 3.78 -23.90
N GLY A 291 9.05 3.30 -25.14
CA GLY A 291 9.94 3.72 -26.23
C GLY A 291 9.95 5.23 -26.55
N VAL A 292 8.93 5.97 -26.11
CA VAL A 292 8.85 7.44 -26.25
C VAL A 292 9.52 8.20 -25.11
N ARG A 293 9.80 7.56 -23.97
CA ARG A 293 10.41 8.14 -22.76
C ARG A 293 11.79 7.55 -22.48
N ARG A 294 12.75 7.83 -23.32
CA ARG A 294 14.09 7.25 -23.27
C ARG A 294 14.80 7.48 -21.93
N GLY A 295 15.76 6.60 -21.62
CA GLY A 295 16.57 6.66 -20.41
C GLY A 295 15.99 5.85 -19.26
N ASP A 296 16.57 5.99 -18.07
CA ASP A 296 16.17 5.28 -16.85
C ASP A 296 14.87 5.80 -16.22
N ASN A 297 14.41 6.96 -16.66
CA ASN A 297 13.21 7.66 -16.19
C ASN A 297 13.27 8.08 -14.70
N ARG A 298 14.42 8.47 -14.22
CA ARG A 298 14.62 8.99 -12.86
C ARG A 298 13.90 10.34 -12.68
N TRP A 299 13.03 10.55 -11.63
CA TRP A 299 12.74 9.75 -10.46
C TRP A 299 11.33 9.11 -10.50
N ALA A 300 10.96 8.46 -11.56
CA ALA A 300 9.86 7.52 -11.54
C ALA A 300 10.28 6.23 -10.82
N ASN A 301 9.33 5.45 -10.30
CA ASN A 301 9.51 4.16 -9.63
C ASN A 301 10.64 4.19 -8.57
N SER A 302 10.59 5.22 -7.74
CA SER A 302 11.67 5.57 -6.79
C SER A 302 11.12 5.82 -5.39
N VAL A 303 12.00 5.76 -4.40
CA VAL A 303 11.79 6.47 -3.14
C VAL A 303 12.75 7.64 -3.10
N VAL A 304 12.22 8.83 -2.91
CA VAL A 304 13.03 10.04 -2.75
C VAL A 304 12.81 10.63 -1.36
N ALA A 305 13.88 11.14 -0.75
CA ALA A 305 13.82 11.94 0.45
C ALA A 305 13.90 13.42 0.08
N LEU A 306 12.86 14.17 0.45
CA LEU A 306 12.83 15.61 0.29
C LEU A 306 12.94 16.29 1.65
N ARG A 307 13.53 17.46 1.70
CA ARG A 307 13.44 18.33 2.86
C ARG A 307 12.00 18.83 3.01
N ALA A 308 11.34 18.43 4.10
CA ALA A 308 9.91 18.69 4.30
C ALA A 308 9.56 20.19 4.26
N ALA A 309 10.47 21.06 4.72
CA ALA A 309 10.25 22.50 4.75
C ALA A 309 10.40 23.19 3.38
N THR A 310 11.24 22.65 2.45
CA THR A 310 11.62 23.33 1.21
C THR A 310 11.36 22.56 -0.07
N GLY A 311 11.06 21.24 0.02
CA GLY A 311 10.92 20.35 -1.13
C GLY A 311 12.24 20.00 -1.83
N GLU A 312 13.38 20.42 -1.28
CA GLU A 312 14.70 20.12 -1.84
C GLU A 312 14.99 18.62 -1.77
N LEU A 313 15.48 18.05 -2.86
CA LEU A 313 15.88 16.64 -2.94
C LEU A 313 17.15 16.41 -2.11
N ALA A 314 17.04 15.60 -1.06
CA ALA A 314 18.19 15.17 -0.27
C ALA A 314 18.88 13.97 -0.90
N TRP A 315 18.11 12.95 -1.29
CA TRP A 315 18.55 11.77 -2.03
C TRP A 315 17.39 11.07 -2.71
N GLY A 316 17.69 10.18 -3.66
CA GLY A 316 16.71 9.31 -4.29
C GLY A 316 17.30 7.93 -4.59
N PHE A 317 16.47 6.89 -4.51
CA PHE A 317 16.80 5.53 -4.87
C PHE A 317 15.71 4.97 -5.80
N GLN A 318 16.11 4.61 -7.03
CA GLN A 318 15.20 4.07 -8.03
C GLN A 318 15.13 2.55 -7.89
N VAL A 319 13.92 1.99 -7.72
CA VAL A 319 13.72 0.54 -7.55
C VAL A 319 13.40 -0.18 -8.86
N VAL A 320 13.00 0.56 -9.90
CA VAL A 320 12.82 0.05 -11.27
C VAL A 320 13.29 1.11 -12.26
N HIS A 321 14.22 0.76 -13.13
CA HIS A 321 14.67 1.60 -14.23
C HIS A 321 13.73 1.42 -15.42
N HIS A 322 13.29 2.53 -16.04
CA HIS A 322 12.47 2.50 -17.26
C HIS A 322 11.34 1.48 -17.18
N ASP A 323 10.45 1.66 -16.21
CA ASP A 323 9.39 0.71 -15.90
C ASP A 323 8.50 0.40 -17.13
N LEU A 324 8.25 -0.89 -17.34
CA LEU A 324 7.39 -1.43 -18.39
C LEU A 324 6.35 -2.43 -17.84
N TRP A 325 6.15 -2.46 -16.51
CA TRP A 325 5.39 -3.51 -15.81
C TRP A 325 4.32 -2.95 -14.87
N ASP A 326 4.22 -1.62 -14.72
CA ASP A 326 3.41 -0.97 -13.70
C ASP A 326 3.89 -1.36 -12.27
N TYR A 327 5.22 -1.35 -12.09
CA TYR A 327 5.89 -1.67 -10.83
C TYR A 327 6.17 -0.44 -9.97
N ASP A 328 5.12 0.33 -9.70
CA ASP A 328 5.17 1.47 -8.79
C ASP A 328 5.73 1.12 -7.42
N VAL A 329 6.29 2.12 -6.73
CA VAL A 329 6.42 2.07 -5.29
C VAL A 329 5.06 2.39 -4.67
N ALA A 330 4.24 1.36 -4.56
CA ALA A 330 2.85 1.48 -4.11
C ALA A 330 2.69 1.56 -2.59
N SER A 331 3.74 1.25 -1.84
CA SER A 331 3.72 1.14 -0.38
C SER A 331 4.22 2.40 0.30
N GLN A 332 3.67 2.70 1.49
CA GLN A 332 4.26 3.68 2.39
C GLN A 332 5.67 3.23 2.78
N PRO A 333 6.72 4.04 2.60
CA PRO A 333 8.06 3.74 3.12
C PRO A 333 8.01 3.58 4.65
N THR A 334 8.49 2.45 5.18
CA THR A 334 8.41 2.15 6.61
C THR A 334 9.70 2.55 7.29
N LEU A 335 9.65 3.56 8.17
CA LEU A 335 10.82 4.02 8.93
C LEU A 335 11.08 3.09 10.11
N LEU A 336 12.35 2.75 10.31
CA LEU A 336 12.76 1.84 11.37
C LEU A 336 14.17 2.16 11.87
N THR A 337 14.57 1.51 12.94
CA THR A 337 15.95 1.54 13.43
C THR A 337 16.62 0.22 13.06
N TRP A 338 17.76 0.29 12.38
CA TRP A 338 18.56 -0.87 12.01
C TRP A 338 19.36 -1.39 13.20
N ARG A 339 19.96 -2.60 13.07
CA ARG A 339 20.61 -3.39 14.14
C ARG A 339 21.70 -2.67 14.95
N ASP A 340 22.33 -1.67 14.39
CA ASP A 340 23.41 -0.87 15.00
C ASP A 340 22.96 0.52 15.44
N GLY A 341 21.64 0.77 15.42
CA GLY A 341 21.06 2.08 15.71
C GLY A 341 20.96 2.97 14.47
N THR A 342 21.41 2.54 13.29
CA THR A 342 21.32 3.32 12.03
C THR A 342 19.86 3.60 11.70
N PRO A 343 19.49 4.86 11.42
CA PRO A 343 18.17 5.19 10.91
C PRO A 343 17.94 4.56 9.52
N ALA A 344 16.92 3.71 9.38
CA ALA A 344 16.65 2.99 8.14
C ALA A 344 15.24 3.23 7.61
N VAL A 345 15.04 2.98 6.33
CA VAL A 345 13.75 2.93 5.67
C VAL A 345 13.62 1.62 4.89
N ALA A 346 12.55 0.88 5.15
CA ALA A 346 12.19 -0.30 4.37
C ALA A 346 11.17 0.08 3.30
N ILE A 347 11.39 -0.41 2.09
CA ILE A 347 10.58 -0.14 0.90
C ILE A 347 10.10 -1.48 0.38
N THR A 348 8.81 -1.74 0.49
CA THR A 348 8.16 -2.91 -0.10
C THR A 348 7.59 -2.53 -1.47
N THR A 349 7.60 -3.45 -2.44
CA THR A 349 7.33 -3.12 -3.84
C THR A 349 6.30 -4.05 -4.48
N LYS A 350 5.65 -3.59 -5.56
CA LYS A 350 4.75 -4.42 -6.38
C LYS A 350 5.46 -5.68 -6.92
N MET A 351 6.76 -5.63 -7.20
CA MET A 351 7.53 -6.80 -7.62
C MET A 351 7.88 -7.77 -6.48
N GLY A 352 7.43 -7.49 -5.23
CA GLY A 352 7.66 -8.35 -4.08
C GLY A 352 9.09 -8.32 -3.52
N ARG A 353 9.89 -7.34 -3.89
CA ARG A 353 11.21 -7.12 -3.31
C ARG A 353 11.13 -6.10 -2.18
N VAL A 354 12.00 -6.28 -1.18
CA VAL A 354 12.12 -5.38 -0.04
C VAL A 354 13.51 -4.76 -0.07
N PHE A 355 13.57 -3.43 -0.25
CA PHE A 355 14.81 -2.67 -0.14
C PHE A 355 14.89 -2.05 1.26
N VAL A 356 16.08 -2.07 1.85
CA VAL A 356 16.34 -1.42 3.13
C VAL A 356 17.51 -0.46 2.96
N LEU A 357 17.25 0.82 3.16
CA LEU A 357 18.21 1.89 2.93
C LEU A 357 18.49 2.65 4.22
N ASP A 358 19.69 3.19 4.35
CA ASP A 358 19.97 4.27 5.30
C ASP A 358 19.10 5.48 4.94
N ARG A 359 18.23 5.89 5.87
CA ARG A 359 17.25 6.95 5.57
C ARG A 359 17.81 8.35 5.53
N VAL A 360 19.09 8.54 5.92
CA VAL A 360 19.80 9.83 5.84
C VAL A 360 20.48 9.99 4.48
N THR A 361 21.06 8.91 3.95
CA THR A 361 21.92 8.94 2.76
C THR A 361 21.31 8.27 1.53
N GLY A 362 20.31 7.39 1.71
CA GLY A 362 19.76 6.55 0.65
C GLY A 362 20.62 5.33 0.30
N ALA A 363 21.74 5.12 1.00
CA ALA A 363 22.62 3.97 0.75
C ALA A 363 21.97 2.66 1.16
N PRO A 364 22.04 1.58 0.33
CA PRO A 364 21.51 0.27 0.69
C PRO A 364 22.19 -0.33 1.93
N LEU A 365 21.39 -0.72 2.93
CA LEU A 365 21.82 -1.48 4.12
C LEU A 365 21.78 -2.99 3.88
N ILE A 366 20.93 -3.43 2.97
CA ILE A 366 20.92 -4.77 2.40
C ILE A 366 21.47 -4.66 0.97
N PRO A 367 22.41 -5.53 0.56
CA PRO A 367 22.99 -5.46 -0.77
C PRO A 367 21.94 -5.43 -1.88
N VAL A 368 22.13 -4.53 -2.83
CA VAL A 368 21.36 -4.42 -4.08
C VAL A 368 22.32 -4.65 -5.24
N GLU A 369 21.95 -5.58 -6.11
CA GLU A 369 22.75 -5.99 -7.26
C GLU A 369 22.05 -5.56 -8.55
N GLU A 370 22.77 -4.85 -9.42
CA GLU A 370 22.33 -4.58 -10.79
C GLU A 370 22.51 -5.84 -11.62
N ARG A 371 21.40 -6.43 -12.08
CA ARG A 371 21.40 -7.65 -12.89
C ARG A 371 20.85 -7.38 -14.28
N ALA A 372 21.47 -8.00 -15.28
CA ALA A 372 20.96 -8.00 -16.65
C ALA A 372 19.56 -8.61 -16.70
N VAL A 373 18.69 -8.01 -17.51
CA VAL A 373 17.31 -8.44 -17.73
C VAL A 373 17.04 -8.64 -19.22
N PRO A 374 15.99 -9.40 -19.59
CA PRO A 374 15.68 -9.67 -21.00
C PRO A 374 15.43 -8.38 -21.78
N PRO A 375 15.93 -8.24 -23.00
CA PRO A 375 15.62 -7.12 -23.88
C PRO A 375 14.17 -7.18 -24.37
N SER A 376 13.61 -6.05 -24.78
CA SER A 376 12.32 -6.01 -25.49
C SER A 376 12.46 -6.62 -26.89
N ASP A 377 11.41 -7.34 -27.34
CA ASP A 377 11.25 -7.84 -28.71
C ASP A 377 10.28 -6.96 -29.54
N VAL A 378 9.88 -5.82 -28.98
CA VAL A 378 8.90 -4.90 -29.59
C VAL A 378 9.62 -3.79 -30.35
N PRO A 379 9.28 -3.56 -31.63
CA PRO A 379 9.91 -2.49 -32.41
C PRO A 379 9.74 -1.10 -31.74
N GLY A 380 10.85 -0.40 -31.56
CA GLY A 380 10.87 0.94 -30.98
C GLY A 380 10.89 1.00 -29.45
N GLU A 381 10.75 -0.13 -28.75
CA GLU A 381 10.90 -0.22 -27.30
C GLU A 381 12.39 -0.40 -26.93
N LEU A 382 12.83 0.34 -25.91
CA LEU A 382 14.21 0.34 -25.42
C LEU A 382 14.23 0.04 -23.92
N ALA A 383 13.93 -1.22 -23.57
CA ALA A 383 14.01 -1.67 -22.18
C ALA A 383 15.40 -1.39 -21.57
N TRP A 384 15.43 -0.95 -20.30
CA TRP A 384 16.70 -0.72 -19.61
C TRP A 384 17.44 -2.04 -19.42
N PRO A 385 18.75 -2.11 -19.67
CA PRO A 385 19.47 -3.39 -19.77
C PRO A 385 19.68 -4.11 -18.44
N THR A 386 19.63 -3.38 -17.32
CA THR A 386 19.77 -3.93 -15.96
C THR A 386 18.66 -3.45 -15.05
N GLN A 387 18.43 -4.16 -13.95
CA GLN A 387 17.48 -3.76 -12.92
C GLN A 387 18.06 -4.05 -11.53
N PRO A 388 17.66 -3.28 -10.48
CA PRO A 388 18.13 -3.47 -9.13
C PRO A 388 17.43 -4.64 -8.44
N PHE A 389 18.19 -5.60 -7.96
CA PHE A 389 17.73 -6.77 -7.21
C PHE A 389 18.17 -6.67 -5.75
N SER A 390 17.23 -6.45 -4.85
CA SER A 390 17.47 -6.58 -3.41
C SER A 390 17.66 -8.06 -3.03
N GLY A 391 18.41 -8.31 -1.96
CA GLY A 391 18.60 -9.64 -1.39
C GLY A 391 17.32 -10.26 -0.77
N ILE A 392 16.23 -9.50 -0.62
CA ILE A 392 14.96 -10.00 -0.05
C ILE A 392 13.88 -10.02 -1.14
N SER A 393 13.29 -11.21 -1.37
CA SER A 393 12.09 -11.41 -2.19
C SER A 393 11.04 -12.17 -1.38
N VAL A 394 9.78 -11.73 -1.42
CA VAL A 394 8.65 -12.33 -0.67
C VAL A 394 7.61 -13.00 -1.59
N VAL A 395 7.90 -13.05 -2.87
CA VAL A 395 7.08 -13.72 -3.89
C VAL A 395 7.96 -14.52 -4.84
N PRO A 396 7.42 -15.52 -5.56
CA PRO A 396 8.14 -16.19 -6.64
C PRO A 396 8.52 -15.20 -7.75
N GLU A 397 9.70 -15.41 -8.37
CA GLU A 397 10.26 -14.47 -9.36
C GLU A 397 9.91 -14.82 -10.82
N ALA A 398 9.33 -15.98 -11.06
CA ALA A 398 8.91 -16.44 -12.38
C ALA A 398 7.74 -17.40 -12.28
N LEU A 399 6.99 -17.52 -13.35
CA LEU A 399 5.98 -18.55 -13.56
C LEU A 399 6.31 -19.29 -14.85
N ARG A 400 6.62 -20.58 -14.75
CA ARG A 400 6.98 -21.43 -15.88
C ARG A 400 5.82 -22.34 -16.27
N ALA A 401 5.89 -22.95 -17.46
CA ALA A 401 4.86 -23.85 -17.95
C ALA A 401 4.66 -25.10 -17.05
N GLU A 402 5.75 -25.59 -16.43
CA GLU A 402 5.71 -26.69 -15.47
C GLU A 402 5.02 -26.32 -14.15
N ASP A 403 4.97 -25.04 -13.79
CA ASP A 403 4.29 -24.53 -12.59
C ASP A 403 2.78 -24.38 -12.80
N ALA A 404 2.28 -24.67 -14.02
CA ALA A 404 0.87 -24.47 -14.37
C ALA A 404 -0.07 -25.20 -13.40
N TRP A 405 -1.06 -24.48 -12.88
CA TRP A 405 -2.02 -24.97 -11.94
C TRP A 405 -3.46 -24.88 -12.48
N GLY A 406 -4.33 -25.75 -11.98
CA GLY A 406 -5.75 -25.74 -12.30
C GLY A 406 -6.51 -26.73 -11.45
N THR A 407 -7.81 -26.51 -11.28
CA THR A 407 -8.70 -27.37 -10.49
C THR A 407 -9.07 -28.67 -11.22
N SER A 408 -8.75 -28.78 -12.51
CA SER A 408 -8.89 -29.98 -13.33
C SER A 408 -7.67 -30.13 -14.22
N ASP A 409 -7.45 -31.34 -14.76
CA ASP A 409 -6.37 -31.60 -15.72
C ASP A 409 -6.53 -30.77 -17.01
N ARG A 410 -7.78 -30.53 -17.44
CA ARG A 410 -8.11 -29.64 -18.56
C ARG A 410 -7.66 -28.20 -18.27
N ASP A 411 -7.99 -27.68 -17.09
CA ASP A 411 -7.58 -26.33 -16.70
C ASP A 411 -6.05 -26.21 -16.62
N ARG A 412 -5.40 -27.23 -16.03
CA ARG A 412 -3.93 -27.24 -15.91
C ARG A 412 -3.26 -27.32 -17.26
N ALA A 413 -3.75 -28.15 -18.18
CA ALA A 413 -3.21 -28.24 -19.53
C ALA A 413 -3.37 -26.91 -20.28
N TRP A 414 -4.56 -26.31 -20.23
CA TRP A 414 -4.82 -25.00 -20.82
C TRP A 414 -3.87 -23.93 -20.26
N CYS A 415 -3.68 -23.87 -18.95
CA CYS A 415 -2.76 -22.94 -18.29
C CYS A 415 -1.32 -23.14 -18.75
N ARG A 416 -0.87 -24.39 -18.84
CA ARG A 416 0.46 -24.74 -19.34
C ARG A 416 0.69 -24.21 -20.75
N ASP A 417 -0.26 -24.47 -21.64
CA ASP A 417 -0.17 -24.03 -23.04
C ASP A 417 -0.14 -22.49 -23.14
N LYS A 418 -0.94 -21.79 -22.32
CA LYS A 418 -0.96 -20.31 -22.28
C LYS A 418 0.35 -19.73 -21.77
N ILE A 419 0.92 -20.31 -20.72
CA ILE A 419 2.22 -19.87 -20.17
C ILE A 419 3.32 -20.15 -21.19
N ALA A 420 3.35 -21.33 -21.81
CA ALA A 420 4.35 -21.69 -22.82
C ALA A 420 4.31 -20.81 -24.08
N ALA A 421 3.12 -20.31 -24.45
CA ALA A 421 2.95 -19.44 -25.62
C ALA A 421 3.40 -17.98 -25.36
N ALA A 422 3.48 -17.54 -24.12
CA ALA A 422 3.85 -16.19 -23.74
C ALA A 422 5.35 -16.10 -23.39
N ARG A 423 5.87 -14.87 -23.29
CA ARG A 423 7.19 -14.64 -22.68
C ARG A 423 7.09 -14.74 -21.16
N SER A 424 8.01 -15.45 -20.53
CA SER A 424 8.10 -15.60 -19.06
C SER A 424 9.55 -15.91 -18.66
N GLU A 425 10.42 -14.92 -18.75
CA GLU A 425 11.87 -15.05 -18.55
C GLU A 425 12.32 -14.49 -17.20
N GLY A 426 11.38 -14.21 -16.30
CA GLY A 426 11.57 -13.64 -14.98
C GLY A 426 10.77 -12.36 -14.77
N ILE A 427 10.93 -11.77 -13.57
CA ILE A 427 10.12 -10.65 -13.07
C ILE A 427 10.17 -9.39 -13.97
N PHE A 428 11.27 -9.20 -14.70
CA PHE A 428 11.47 -8.05 -15.60
C PHE A 428 11.44 -8.46 -17.09
N THR A 429 10.60 -9.45 -17.44
CA THR A 429 10.35 -9.76 -18.85
C THR A 429 9.50 -8.66 -19.49
N PRO A 430 9.99 -7.90 -20.50
CA PRO A 430 9.24 -6.81 -21.08
C PRO A 430 7.95 -7.27 -21.78
N PRO A 431 6.89 -6.45 -21.80
CA PRO A 431 5.69 -6.69 -22.59
C PRO A 431 6.03 -6.94 -24.07
N SER A 432 5.25 -7.81 -24.72
CA SER A 432 5.48 -8.22 -26.10
C SER A 432 4.18 -8.28 -26.92
N LEU A 433 4.30 -8.36 -28.25
CA LEU A 433 3.14 -8.50 -29.14
C LEU A 433 2.47 -9.87 -29.03
N ARG A 434 3.25 -10.93 -28.67
CA ARG A 434 2.72 -12.29 -28.45
C ARG A 434 2.15 -12.49 -27.04
N GLY A 435 2.41 -11.55 -26.13
CA GLY A 435 2.03 -11.60 -24.73
C GLY A 435 3.18 -11.97 -23.80
N THR A 436 3.16 -11.40 -22.62
CA THR A 436 4.15 -11.60 -21.54
C THR A 436 3.43 -11.92 -20.25
N ILE A 437 3.90 -12.92 -19.52
CA ILE A 437 3.48 -13.19 -18.15
C ILE A 437 4.24 -12.24 -17.22
N VAL A 438 3.51 -11.32 -16.61
CA VAL A 438 4.00 -10.46 -15.53
C VAL A 438 3.63 -11.13 -14.21
N PHE A 439 4.63 -11.54 -13.41
CA PHE A 439 4.41 -12.26 -12.17
C PHE A 439 5.42 -11.84 -11.09
N PRO A 440 4.95 -11.27 -9.96
CA PRO A 440 3.54 -10.88 -9.71
C PRO A 440 3.06 -9.82 -10.70
N GLY A 441 1.74 -9.79 -10.96
CA GLY A 441 1.15 -8.82 -11.89
C GLY A 441 1.07 -7.40 -11.32
N ASN A 442 0.33 -6.52 -11.96
CA ASN A 442 0.17 -5.11 -11.56
C ASN A 442 -0.51 -4.90 -10.18
N VAL A 443 -1.29 -5.87 -9.71
CA VAL A 443 -1.78 -5.90 -8.32
C VAL A 443 -0.59 -5.96 -7.34
N GLY A 444 0.53 -6.51 -7.81
CA GLY A 444 1.81 -6.51 -7.14
C GLY A 444 1.98 -7.59 -6.06
N GLY A 445 3.20 -7.79 -5.64
CA GLY A 445 3.55 -8.58 -4.47
C GLY A 445 3.09 -7.87 -3.21
N VAL A 446 3.55 -6.63 -2.98
CA VAL A 446 3.05 -5.74 -1.92
C VAL A 446 2.48 -4.48 -2.57
N ASN A 447 1.37 -3.97 -2.04
CA ASN A 447 0.68 -2.81 -2.59
C ASN A 447 0.46 -1.73 -1.49
N TRP A 448 -0.48 -0.80 -1.67
CA TRP A 448 -0.75 0.35 -0.79
C TRP A 448 -1.00 -0.02 0.69
N GLY A 449 -1.39 -1.26 0.99
CA GLY A 449 -1.47 -1.77 2.35
C GLY A 449 -0.16 -1.69 3.13
N SER A 450 0.99 -1.63 2.44
CA SER A 450 2.32 -1.43 3.04
C SER A 450 2.74 -2.57 3.98
N ALA A 451 3.71 -2.31 4.85
CA ALA A 451 4.18 -3.26 5.84
C ALA A 451 4.04 -2.72 7.27
N ALA A 452 4.03 -3.61 8.24
CA ALA A 452 4.14 -3.28 9.65
C ALA A 452 5.50 -3.73 10.19
N TRP A 453 6.14 -2.89 10.98
CA TRP A 453 7.44 -3.17 11.61
C TRP A 453 7.26 -3.56 13.08
N ASP A 454 7.73 -4.74 13.46
CA ASP A 454 7.86 -5.18 14.86
C ASP A 454 9.26 -4.81 15.37
N PRO A 455 9.41 -3.77 16.18
CA PRO A 455 10.73 -3.33 16.67
C PRO A 455 11.33 -4.27 17.72
N VAL A 456 10.51 -5.13 18.32
CA VAL A 456 10.95 -6.05 19.38
C VAL A 456 11.51 -7.34 18.77
N ARG A 457 10.85 -7.85 17.72
CA ARG A 457 11.23 -9.10 17.03
C ARG A 457 12.01 -8.86 15.75
N HIS A 458 12.16 -7.60 15.34
CA HIS A 458 12.81 -7.18 14.10
C HIS A 458 12.17 -7.78 12.84
N LEU A 459 10.86 -7.94 12.87
CA LEU A 459 10.07 -8.50 11.77
C LEU A 459 9.37 -7.42 10.96
N LEU A 460 9.54 -7.49 9.65
CA LEU A 460 8.70 -6.75 8.72
C LEU A 460 7.56 -7.67 8.26
N VAL A 461 6.33 -7.30 8.60
CA VAL A 461 5.12 -8.08 8.31
C VAL A 461 4.36 -7.41 7.19
N MET A 462 3.95 -8.16 6.17
CA MET A 462 3.24 -7.62 5.01
C MET A 462 2.28 -8.62 4.39
N ASN A 463 1.22 -8.13 3.75
CA ASN A 463 0.40 -8.94 2.86
C ASN A 463 1.09 -9.07 1.50
N THR A 464 1.05 -10.25 0.90
CA THR A 464 1.55 -10.45 -0.46
C THR A 464 0.47 -11.03 -1.37
N ASN A 465 0.50 -10.61 -2.63
CA ASN A 465 -0.36 -11.13 -3.68
C ASN A 465 0.51 -11.86 -4.71
N ARG A 466 0.05 -13.03 -5.14
CA ARG A 466 0.76 -13.92 -6.06
C ARG A 466 -0.17 -14.28 -7.22
N LEU A 467 -0.50 -13.26 -8.01
CA LEU A 467 -1.33 -13.43 -9.21
C LEU A 467 -0.53 -13.09 -10.45
N ALA A 468 -0.57 -14.00 -11.43
CA ALA A 468 0.00 -13.75 -12.74
C ALA A 468 -0.98 -12.94 -13.60
N THR A 469 -0.44 -11.99 -14.35
CA THR A 469 -1.17 -11.20 -15.35
C THR A 469 -0.56 -11.45 -16.73
N LEU A 470 -1.39 -11.69 -17.72
CA LEU A 470 -0.98 -11.70 -19.12
C LEU A 470 -1.11 -10.28 -19.68
N VAL A 471 0.00 -9.70 -20.12
CA VAL A 471 0.09 -8.38 -20.73
C VAL A 471 0.46 -8.54 -22.20
N ARG A 472 -0.25 -7.86 -23.10
CA ARG A 472 0.04 -7.86 -24.54
C ARG A 472 0.01 -6.44 -25.07
N LEU A 473 1.04 -6.05 -25.82
CA LEU A 473 1.04 -4.85 -26.63
C LEU A 473 0.33 -5.12 -27.96
N ILE A 474 -0.45 -4.16 -28.41
CA ILE A 474 -1.31 -4.25 -29.59
C ILE A 474 -0.98 -3.08 -30.50
N PRO A 475 -0.51 -3.31 -31.74
CA PRO A 475 -0.36 -2.22 -32.69
C PRO A 475 -1.66 -1.42 -32.83
N GLN A 476 -1.59 -0.09 -32.86
CA GLN A 476 -2.76 0.80 -32.83
C GLN A 476 -3.75 0.48 -33.97
N GLU A 477 -3.26 0.09 -35.15
CA GLU A 477 -4.10 -0.28 -36.32
C GLU A 477 -4.93 -1.56 -36.07
N ARG A 478 -4.56 -2.39 -35.08
CA ARG A 478 -5.28 -3.61 -34.72
C ARG A 478 -6.25 -3.44 -33.56
N LEU A 479 -6.26 -2.29 -32.90
CA LEU A 479 -7.00 -2.07 -31.66
C LEU A 479 -8.50 -2.34 -31.81
N ALA A 480 -9.12 -1.91 -32.91
CA ALA A 480 -10.56 -2.10 -33.15
C ALA A 480 -10.94 -3.59 -33.29
N LEU A 481 -10.08 -4.40 -33.89
CA LEU A 481 -10.25 -5.86 -33.99
C LEU A 481 -10.07 -6.51 -32.62
N GLU A 482 -9.02 -6.12 -31.92
CA GLU A 482 -8.68 -6.66 -30.60
C GLU A 482 -9.77 -6.43 -29.55
N ALA A 483 -10.44 -5.27 -29.63
CA ALA A 483 -11.56 -4.95 -28.72
C ALA A 483 -12.76 -5.91 -28.87
N GLN A 484 -12.85 -6.62 -30.01
CA GLN A 484 -13.90 -7.61 -30.29
C GLN A 484 -13.44 -9.05 -30.05
N GLU A 485 -12.13 -9.29 -29.89
CA GLU A 485 -11.58 -10.64 -29.67
C GLU A 485 -11.93 -11.21 -28.28
N GLY A 486 -12.06 -12.54 -28.23
CA GLY A 486 -12.34 -13.30 -27.02
C GLY A 486 -13.82 -13.37 -26.64
N THR A 487 -14.11 -14.13 -25.61
CA THR A 487 -15.47 -14.24 -25.05
C THR A 487 -15.89 -12.94 -24.37
N VAL A 488 -17.20 -12.77 -24.15
CA VAL A 488 -17.73 -11.63 -23.36
C VAL A 488 -17.04 -11.56 -21.99
N GLN A 489 -16.77 -12.72 -21.37
CA GLN A 489 -16.13 -12.80 -20.07
C GLN A 489 -14.66 -12.39 -20.12
N ASP A 490 -13.95 -12.72 -21.20
CA ASP A 490 -12.56 -12.27 -21.40
C ASP A 490 -12.49 -10.75 -21.56
N ARG A 491 -13.46 -10.15 -22.27
CA ARG A 491 -13.54 -8.69 -22.43
C ARG A 491 -13.88 -7.95 -21.14
N ILE A 492 -14.73 -8.53 -20.28
CA ILE A 492 -15.08 -7.95 -18.97
C ILE A 492 -13.90 -8.00 -18.01
N ARG A 493 -13.08 -9.03 -18.09
CA ARG A 493 -11.92 -9.24 -17.19
C ARG A 493 -10.65 -8.54 -17.64
N ALA A 494 -10.55 -8.20 -18.91
CA ALA A 494 -9.39 -7.54 -19.49
C ALA A 494 -9.54 -6.02 -19.44
N GLU A 495 -8.44 -5.36 -19.10
CA GLU A 495 -8.27 -3.94 -19.37
C GLU A 495 -7.67 -3.74 -20.75
N LEU A 496 -8.25 -2.82 -21.50
CA LEU A 496 -7.74 -2.38 -22.81
C LEU A 496 -7.46 -0.87 -22.71
N ALA A 497 -6.21 -0.47 -22.81
CA ALA A 497 -5.78 0.91 -22.68
C ALA A 497 -5.11 1.41 -23.97
N LEU A 498 -5.46 2.64 -24.36
CA LEU A 498 -5.02 3.23 -25.63
C LEU A 498 -3.53 3.54 -25.68
N GLN A 499 -2.93 3.94 -24.55
CA GLN A 499 -1.58 4.49 -24.50
C GLN A 499 -1.33 5.49 -25.63
N ALA A 500 -2.27 6.45 -25.79
CA ALA A 500 -2.25 7.42 -26.89
C ALA A 500 -0.92 8.17 -26.95
N GLY A 501 -0.37 8.32 -28.16
CA GLY A 501 0.97 8.90 -28.37
C GLY A 501 2.09 7.85 -28.47
N THR A 502 1.76 6.55 -28.30
CA THR A 502 2.64 5.43 -28.65
C THR A 502 2.12 4.63 -29.84
N PRO A 503 2.97 3.82 -30.50
CA PRO A 503 2.50 2.91 -31.57
C PRO A 503 1.64 1.75 -31.05
N TYR A 504 1.52 1.57 -29.74
CA TYR A 504 0.91 0.39 -29.14
C TYR A 504 -0.15 0.74 -28.09
N ALA A 505 -1.32 0.13 -28.22
CA ALA A 505 -2.26 -0.04 -27.12
C ALA A 505 -1.82 -1.22 -26.22
N MET A 506 -2.43 -1.38 -25.06
CA MET A 506 -2.14 -2.45 -24.13
C MET A 506 -3.41 -3.20 -23.76
N ARG A 507 -3.33 -4.54 -23.70
CA ARG A 507 -4.33 -5.40 -23.07
C ARG A 507 -3.71 -6.16 -21.94
N ARG A 508 -4.28 -6.08 -20.74
CA ARG A 508 -3.90 -6.90 -19.59
C ARG A 508 -5.08 -7.61 -18.96
N ALA A 509 -4.87 -8.82 -18.50
CA ALA A 509 -5.89 -9.59 -17.79
C ALA A 509 -5.22 -10.53 -16.77
N PRO A 510 -5.87 -10.82 -15.64
CA PRO A 510 -5.44 -11.92 -14.78
C PRO A 510 -5.36 -13.22 -15.57
N LEU A 511 -4.30 -13.99 -15.41
CA LEU A 511 -4.14 -15.28 -16.10
C LEU A 511 -4.97 -16.34 -15.38
N LEU A 512 -6.21 -16.52 -15.84
CA LEU A 512 -7.19 -17.44 -15.26
C LEU A 512 -7.49 -18.59 -16.22
N SER A 513 -7.64 -19.81 -15.66
CA SER A 513 -8.12 -20.98 -16.39
C SER A 513 -9.55 -20.80 -16.90
N PRO A 514 -10.04 -21.64 -17.82
CA PRO A 514 -11.46 -21.67 -18.22
C PRO A 514 -12.41 -21.86 -17.02
N GLY A 515 -11.97 -22.58 -15.98
CA GLY A 515 -12.69 -22.74 -14.73
C GLY A 515 -12.68 -21.51 -13.81
N GLY A 516 -11.98 -20.42 -14.20
CA GLY A 516 -11.97 -19.15 -13.49
C GLY A 516 -11.00 -19.08 -12.30
N THR A 517 -10.08 -20.04 -12.18
CA THR A 517 -9.04 -20.04 -11.14
C THR A 517 -7.70 -19.56 -11.72
N PRO A 518 -6.81 -18.92 -10.91
CA PRO A 518 -5.48 -18.54 -11.37
C PRO A 518 -4.68 -19.72 -11.92
N CYS A 519 -3.91 -19.47 -12.97
CA CYS A 519 -3.04 -20.46 -13.60
C CYS A 519 -1.75 -20.73 -12.81
N ASN A 520 -1.38 -19.87 -11.88
CA ASN A 520 -0.28 -20.12 -10.95
C ASN A 520 -0.79 -20.84 -9.69
N PRO A 521 0.05 -21.67 -9.03
CA PRO A 521 -0.35 -22.41 -7.83
C PRO A 521 -0.69 -21.47 -6.67
N PRO A 522 -1.63 -21.88 -5.77
CA PRO A 522 -1.86 -21.19 -4.51
C PRO A 522 -0.67 -21.37 -3.55
N PRO A 523 -0.56 -20.54 -2.49
CA PRO A 523 -1.52 -19.51 -2.07
C PRO A 523 -1.43 -18.24 -2.92
N TRP A 524 -2.59 -17.62 -3.22
CA TRP A 524 -2.68 -16.41 -4.05
C TRP A 524 -2.60 -15.12 -3.26
N GLY A 525 -2.90 -15.18 -1.96
CA GLY A 525 -2.70 -14.12 -1.00
C GLY A 525 -2.14 -14.68 0.30
N THR A 526 -1.12 -14.04 0.85
CA THR A 526 -0.48 -14.48 2.11
C THR A 526 -0.18 -13.31 3.03
N VAL A 527 0.06 -13.62 4.29
CA VAL A 527 0.77 -12.73 5.22
C VAL A 527 2.15 -13.30 5.45
N VAL A 528 3.16 -12.49 5.22
CA VAL A 528 4.57 -12.87 5.32
C VAL A 528 5.25 -12.05 6.40
N ALA A 529 6.09 -12.69 7.21
CA ALA A 529 7.04 -12.00 8.08
C ALA A 529 8.47 -12.28 7.66
N VAL A 530 9.24 -11.21 7.50
CA VAL A 530 10.65 -11.25 7.16
C VAL A 530 11.45 -10.72 8.35
N ASP A 531 12.42 -11.49 8.82
CA ASP A 531 13.46 -10.98 9.69
C ASP A 531 14.43 -10.14 8.85
N LEU A 532 14.37 -8.83 9.03
CA LEU A 532 15.18 -7.91 8.23
C LEU A 532 16.69 -8.07 8.46
N TYR A 533 17.12 -8.57 9.62
CA TYR A 533 18.53 -8.71 9.93
C TYR A 533 19.18 -9.90 9.23
N SER A 534 18.43 -10.99 9.05
CA SER A 534 18.89 -12.15 8.29
C SER A 534 18.44 -12.13 6.83
N GLY A 535 17.48 -11.29 6.47
CA GLY A 535 16.84 -11.28 5.15
C GLY A 535 15.93 -12.49 4.90
N ARG A 536 15.64 -13.31 5.92
CA ARG A 536 14.91 -14.57 5.76
C ARG A 536 13.42 -14.42 6.09
N THR A 537 12.59 -15.07 5.32
CA THR A 537 11.19 -15.28 5.68
C THR A 537 11.11 -16.19 6.91
N VAL A 538 10.50 -15.69 7.99
CA VAL A 538 10.28 -16.43 9.24
C VAL A 538 9.04 -17.31 9.13
N TRP A 539 7.97 -16.75 8.55
CA TRP A 539 6.75 -17.48 8.24
C TRP A 539 6.02 -16.82 7.05
N ASP A 540 5.24 -17.66 6.37
CA ASP A 540 4.44 -17.29 5.20
C ASP A 540 3.14 -18.12 5.27
N VAL A 541 2.00 -17.46 5.52
CA VAL A 541 0.73 -18.12 5.77
C VAL A 541 -0.37 -17.59 4.84
N PRO A 542 -1.23 -18.47 4.31
CA PRO A 542 -2.35 -18.05 3.48
C PRO A 542 -3.27 -17.07 4.21
N LEU A 543 -3.65 -15.97 3.55
CA LEU A 543 -4.55 -14.95 4.08
C LEU A 543 -5.97 -15.20 3.60
N GLY A 544 -6.87 -15.58 4.52
CA GLY A 544 -8.27 -15.77 4.20
C GLY A 544 -8.53 -16.94 3.25
N SER A 545 -9.67 -16.89 2.56
CA SER A 545 -10.11 -17.90 1.61
C SER A 545 -10.82 -17.26 0.42
N VAL A 546 -10.60 -17.76 -0.77
CA VAL A 546 -11.34 -17.35 -1.99
C VAL A 546 -12.78 -17.91 -2.02
N VAL A 547 -13.15 -18.72 -1.04
CA VAL A 547 -14.49 -19.33 -0.94
C VAL A 547 -15.36 -18.57 0.04
N SER A 548 -16.43 -17.98 -0.45
CA SER A 548 -17.43 -17.26 0.36
C SER A 548 -18.83 -17.82 0.18
N GLY A 549 -19.69 -17.64 1.19
CA GLY A 549 -21.11 -18.06 1.20
C GLY A 549 -21.38 -19.36 1.97
N LEU A 550 -22.60 -19.49 2.50
CA LEU A 550 -23.00 -20.53 3.46
C LEU A 550 -22.86 -21.99 2.96
N TRP A 551 -23.10 -22.22 1.68
CA TRP A 551 -23.08 -23.59 1.09
C TRP A 551 -21.82 -23.91 0.30
N LYS A 552 -21.11 -22.88 -0.18
CA LYS A 552 -19.87 -23.05 -0.95
C LYS A 552 -18.75 -23.73 -0.18
N PRO A 553 -18.51 -23.43 1.13
CA PRO A 553 -17.46 -24.10 1.90
C PRO A 553 -17.62 -25.60 1.98
N LEU A 554 -18.87 -26.12 2.11
CA LEU A 554 -19.12 -27.57 2.19
C LEU A 554 -18.80 -28.26 0.86
N LEU A 555 -19.28 -27.73 -0.26
CA LEU A 555 -19.01 -28.26 -1.59
C LEU A 555 -17.52 -28.20 -1.95
N VAL A 556 -16.86 -27.08 -1.62
CA VAL A 556 -15.41 -26.92 -1.86
C VAL A 556 -14.61 -27.87 -0.98
N ARG A 557 -15.00 -28.06 0.30
CA ARG A 557 -14.33 -29.00 1.20
C ARG A 557 -14.40 -30.44 0.70
N LEU A 558 -15.52 -30.83 0.08
CA LEU A 558 -15.73 -32.17 -0.45
C LEU A 558 -15.06 -32.41 -1.80
N PHE A 559 -15.07 -31.41 -2.70
CA PHE A 559 -14.66 -31.59 -4.09
C PHE A 559 -13.39 -30.82 -4.49
N ARG A 560 -13.01 -29.76 -3.76
CA ARG A 560 -11.86 -28.91 -4.07
C ARG A 560 -11.18 -28.37 -2.80
N PRO A 561 -10.68 -29.23 -1.91
CA PRO A 561 -10.15 -28.82 -0.60
C PRO A 561 -8.98 -27.81 -0.71
N ALA A 562 -8.17 -27.86 -1.77
CA ALA A 562 -7.07 -26.93 -1.99
C ALA A 562 -7.49 -25.45 -2.08
N LEU A 563 -8.76 -25.16 -2.41
CA LEU A 563 -9.27 -23.79 -2.46
C LEU A 563 -9.56 -23.19 -1.08
N LEU A 564 -9.69 -24.01 -0.04
CA LEU A 564 -9.93 -23.52 1.34
C LEU A 564 -8.71 -22.84 1.92
N THR A 565 -7.52 -23.27 1.52
CA THR A 565 -6.21 -22.74 1.97
C THR A 565 -5.48 -21.98 0.88
N ALA A 566 -6.18 -21.62 -0.20
CA ALA A 566 -5.57 -20.96 -1.34
C ALA A 566 -5.16 -19.50 -1.06
N GLY A 567 -5.62 -18.93 0.04
CA GLY A 567 -5.42 -17.52 0.35
C GLY A 567 -6.17 -16.61 -0.62
N SER A 568 -6.64 -15.47 -0.14
CA SER A 568 -7.29 -14.46 -0.96
C SER A 568 -6.35 -13.27 -1.16
N PRO A 569 -6.13 -12.78 -2.39
CA PRO A 569 -5.44 -11.53 -2.61
C PRO A 569 -6.06 -10.40 -1.78
N ASN A 570 -5.24 -9.62 -1.15
CA ASN A 570 -5.67 -8.52 -0.28
C ASN A 570 -4.68 -7.36 -0.39
N LEU A 571 -5.19 -6.16 -0.64
CA LEU A 571 -4.38 -4.95 -0.74
C LEU A 571 -4.28 -4.17 0.58
N GLY A 572 -5.18 -4.43 1.54
CA GLY A 572 -5.11 -3.86 2.89
C GLY A 572 -3.88 -4.37 3.66
N GLY A 573 -3.34 -3.54 4.54
CA GLY A 573 -2.11 -3.85 5.27
C GLY A 573 -2.33 -4.43 6.67
N PRO A 574 -1.30 -5.06 7.24
CA PRO A 574 -1.30 -5.52 8.61
C PRO A 574 -1.05 -4.39 9.61
N ILE A 575 -1.35 -4.66 10.87
CA ILE A 575 -0.83 -3.96 12.03
C ILE A 575 -0.18 -4.98 12.96
N VAL A 576 0.79 -4.54 13.75
CA VAL A 576 1.47 -5.36 14.77
C VAL A 576 1.28 -4.73 16.14
N THR A 577 1.03 -5.55 17.15
CA THR A 577 0.96 -5.13 18.55
C THR A 577 2.04 -5.85 19.38
N ALA A 578 2.37 -5.30 20.54
CA ALA A 578 3.39 -5.85 21.45
C ALA A 578 3.04 -7.27 21.96
#